data_d1b2c09ba7144d2b26d0b159cd22a883
#
_entry.id   d1b2c09ba7144d2b26d0b159cd22a883
#
_cell.length_a   1.000
_cell.length_b   1.000
_cell.length_c   1.000
_cell.angle_alpha   90.00
_cell.angle_beta   90.00
_cell.angle_gamma   90.00
#
_symmetry.space_group_name_H-M   'P 1'
#
loop_
_entity.id
_entity.type
_entity.pdbx_description
1 polymer ?
#
loop_
_entity_poly.entity_id
_entity_poly.type
_entity_poly.pdbx_seq_one_letter_code
_entity_poly.pdbx_strand_id
1 'polypeptide(L)'
;MSLAPPLSNGFDPKKVVYGGKSDPAIRYVDPTILYPISWSDKIMEDEIFGPLLPILTYSDLGKLLEKIKSLPKPLAGYVFSRNQQAIDRVLQSLSFGGGAVNQTNVFLYIESMPYGGVGTSGIGNYYGKYGYDSLTHAKSILISPPDVAIDHLFPPYTKEKVQATDQWFEY
;
A
#
# COMPACT_ATOMS: atom_id res chain seq x y z
N MET A 1 -3.20 -25.89 -9.43
CA MET A 1 -3.72 -24.70 -8.78
C MET A 1 -5.12 -24.47 -9.34
N SER A 2 -6.15 -24.76 -8.59
CA SER A 2 -7.56 -24.65 -9.03
C SER A 2 -7.91 -23.18 -9.14
N LEU A 3 -8.04 -22.68 -10.35
CA LEU A 3 -8.46 -21.32 -10.62
C LEU A 3 -9.98 -21.24 -10.42
N ALA A 4 -10.38 -20.43 -9.48
CA ALA A 4 -11.73 -20.02 -9.09
C ALA A 4 -12.73 -21.16 -8.83
N PRO A 5 -13.29 -21.25 -7.65
CA PRO A 5 -14.50 -22.04 -7.44
C PRO A 5 -15.60 -21.52 -8.38
N PRO A 6 -16.58 -22.36 -8.74
CA PRO A 6 -17.72 -21.90 -9.52
C PRO A 6 -18.32 -20.66 -8.85
N LEU A 7 -18.63 -19.63 -9.61
CA LEU A 7 -19.16 -18.32 -9.14
C LEU A 7 -20.29 -18.46 -8.10
N SER A 8 -20.99 -19.59 -8.12
CA SER A 8 -22.12 -19.90 -7.21
C SER A 8 -21.78 -20.00 -5.71
N ASN A 9 -20.50 -20.12 -5.33
CA ASN A 9 -20.12 -20.37 -3.93
C ASN A 9 -19.65 -19.11 -3.16
N GLY A 10 -19.49 -17.97 -3.81
CA GLY A 10 -18.93 -16.77 -3.20
C GLY A 10 -19.89 -15.60 -3.00
N PHE A 11 -21.05 -15.58 -3.67
CA PHE A 11 -22.03 -14.50 -3.58
C PHE A 11 -23.45 -14.95 -3.92
N ASP A 12 -24.47 -14.19 -3.50
CA ASP A 12 -25.87 -14.41 -3.85
C ASP A 12 -26.09 -14.02 -5.34
N PRO A 13 -26.54 -14.96 -6.20
CA PRO A 13 -26.83 -14.66 -7.61
C PRO A 13 -27.87 -13.55 -7.82
N LYS A 14 -28.75 -13.30 -6.85
CA LYS A 14 -29.73 -12.21 -6.90
C LYS A 14 -29.10 -10.82 -6.83
N LYS A 15 -27.84 -10.74 -6.39
CA LYS A 15 -27.08 -9.48 -6.34
C LYS A 15 -26.31 -9.16 -7.62
N VAL A 16 -26.36 -10.05 -8.62
CA VAL A 16 -25.75 -9.81 -9.94
C VAL A 16 -26.59 -8.79 -10.69
N VAL A 17 -26.02 -7.63 -10.97
CA VAL A 17 -26.68 -6.57 -11.80
C VAL A 17 -26.12 -6.50 -13.22
N TYR A 18 -24.94 -7.08 -13.44
CA TYR A 18 -24.33 -7.21 -14.75
C TYR A 18 -23.39 -8.43 -14.81
N GLY A 19 -23.27 -9.10 -15.95
CA GLY A 19 -22.44 -10.27 -16.13
C GLY A 19 -23.00 -11.54 -15.47
N GLY A 20 -22.16 -12.26 -14.73
CA GLY A 20 -22.57 -13.43 -13.94
C GLY A 20 -22.45 -14.77 -14.65
N LYS A 21 -21.94 -14.80 -15.89
CA LYS A 21 -21.71 -16.06 -16.61
C LYS A 21 -20.28 -16.55 -16.39
N SER A 22 -20.11 -17.86 -16.43
CA SER A 22 -18.79 -18.49 -16.42
C SER A 22 -18.79 -19.75 -17.27
N ASP A 23 -17.65 -20.04 -17.86
CA ASP A 23 -17.39 -21.28 -18.57
C ASP A 23 -16.09 -21.91 -18.05
N PRO A 24 -16.18 -22.92 -17.18
CA PRO A 24 -15.00 -23.58 -16.62
C PRO A 24 -14.14 -24.30 -17.67
N ALA A 25 -14.72 -24.74 -18.81
CA ALA A 25 -13.98 -25.46 -19.83
C ALA A 25 -12.91 -24.58 -20.51
N ILE A 26 -13.21 -23.29 -20.66
CA ILE A 26 -12.30 -22.30 -21.22
C ILE A 26 -11.74 -21.32 -20.15
N ARG A 27 -11.99 -21.60 -18.87
CA ARG A 27 -11.56 -20.77 -17.72
C ARG A 27 -12.02 -19.31 -17.84
N TYR A 28 -13.24 -19.13 -18.31
CA TYR A 28 -13.82 -17.80 -18.52
C TYR A 28 -14.78 -17.44 -17.40
N VAL A 29 -14.72 -16.18 -16.95
CA VAL A 29 -15.67 -15.54 -16.05
C VAL A 29 -15.99 -14.16 -16.61
N ASP A 30 -17.26 -13.84 -16.75
CA ASP A 30 -17.72 -12.51 -17.16
C ASP A 30 -17.24 -11.44 -16.16
N PRO A 31 -16.87 -10.24 -16.63
CA PRO A 31 -16.88 -9.05 -15.78
C PRO A 31 -18.24 -8.89 -15.14
N THR A 32 -18.30 -8.99 -13.80
CA THR A 32 -19.54 -9.10 -13.05
C THR A 32 -19.64 -8.00 -12.00
N ILE A 33 -20.76 -7.30 -11.99
CA ILE A 33 -21.08 -6.26 -10.99
C ILE A 33 -22.11 -6.83 -10.01
N LEU A 34 -21.81 -6.69 -8.71
CA LEU A 34 -22.64 -7.15 -7.60
C LEU A 34 -23.18 -5.95 -6.81
N TYR A 35 -24.50 -5.86 -6.66
CA TYR A 35 -25.16 -4.79 -5.91
C TYR A 35 -26.57 -5.20 -5.44
N PRO A 36 -27.02 -4.79 -4.25
CA PRO A 36 -26.25 -4.15 -3.20
C PRO A 36 -25.38 -5.15 -2.43
N ILE A 37 -24.18 -4.74 -2.04
CA ILE A 37 -23.29 -5.54 -1.20
C ILE A 37 -23.15 -4.88 0.17
N SER A 38 -22.99 -5.69 1.20
CA SER A 38 -22.70 -5.28 2.58
C SER A 38 -21.33 -5.83 3.02
N TRP A 39 -20.77 -5.25 4.08
CA TRP A 39 -19.49 -5.70 4.65
C TRP A 39 -19.54 -7.13 5.21
N SER A 40 -20.74 -7.70 5.46
CA SER A 40 -20.94 -9.06 5.94
C SER A 40 -21.17 -10.07 4.83
N ASP A 41 -21.18 -9.65 3.58
CA ASP A 41 -21.33 -10.59 2.46
C ASP A 41 -20.04 -11.39 2.28
N LYS A 42 -20.20 -12.68 2.00
CA LYS A 42 -19.08 -13.61 1.85
C LYS A 42 -18.02 -13.16 0.85
N ILE A 43 -18.42 -12.46 -0.22
CA ILE A 43 -17.51 -11.91 -1.23
C ILE A 43 -16.53 -10.87 -0.65
N MET A 44 -16.78 -10.34 0.56
CA MET A 44 -15.96 -9.34 1.24
C MET A 44 -14.99 -9.95 2.26
N GLU A 45 -14.98 -11.29 2.43
CA GLU A 45 -14.12 -11.96 3.42
C GLU A 45 -12.67 -12.03 2.96
N ASP A 46 -12.46 -12.26 1.65
CA ASP A 46 -11.12 -12.45 1.06
C ASP A 46 -10.90 -11.52 -0.13
N GLU A 47 -9.63 -11.40 -0.56
CA GLU A 47 -9.26 -10.66 -1.76
C GLU A 47 -9.83 -11.34 -3.02
N ILE A 48 -10.51 -10.54 -3.87
CA ILE A 48 -11.14 -11.03 -5.10
C ILE A 48 -10.11 -11.05 -6.24
N PHE A 49 -9.45 -12.17 -6.44
CA PHE A 49 -8.59 -12.36 -7.62
C PHE A 49 -9.41 -12.76 -8.86
N GLY A 50 -10.25 -11.85 -9.34
CA GLY A 50 -11.14 -12.14 -10.48
C GLY A 50 -11.94 -10.92 -10.93
N PRO A 51 -12.70 -11.05 -12.03
CA PRO A 51 -13.43 -9.94 -12.64
C PRO A 51 -14.77 -9.65 -11.95
N LEU A 52 -14.79 -9.62 -10.61
CA LEU A 52 -15.98 -9.35 -9.81
C LEU A 52 -15.83 -7.98 -9.12
N LEU A 53 -16.84 -7.12 -9.23
CA LEU A 53 -16.89 -5.81 -8.62
C LEU A 53 -18.07 -5.71 -7.64
N PRO A 54 -17.85 -5.90 -6.34
CA PRO A 54 -18.86 -5.63 -5.33
C PRO A 54 -18.99 -4.12 -5.09
N ILE A 55 -20.23 -3.63 -5.10
CA ILE A 55 -20.55 -2.23 -4.88
C ILE A 55 -21.25 -2.06 -3.54
N LEU A 56 -20.64 -1.25 -2.67
CA LEU A 56 -21.21 -0.81 -1.41
C LEU A 56 -21.52 0.68 -1.50
N THR A 57 -22.66 1.10 -0.93
CA THR A 57 -23.02 2.52 -0.84
C THR A 57 -22.75 3.05 0.56
N TYR A 58 -22.47 4.35 0.65
CA TYR A 58 -22.31 5.05 1.91
C TYR A 58 -23.01 6.41 1.86
N SER A 59 -23.42 6.92 3.00
CA SER A 59 -24.01 8.25 3.16
C SER A 59 -23.10 9.20 3.93
N ASP A 60 -22.10 8.67 4.64
CA ASP A 60 -21.16 9.43 5.47
C ASP A 60 -19.72 8.94 5.19
N LEU A 61 -18.91 9.80 4.57
CA LEU A 61 -17.52 9.50 4.25
C LEU A 61 -16.68 9.25 5.52
N GLY A 62 -16.96 9.96 6.61
CA GLY A 62 -16.20 9.77 7.86
C GLY A 62 -16.39 8.35 8.42
N LYS A 63 -17.64 7.91 8.51
CA LYS A 63 -17.96 6.55 8.97
C LYS A 63 -17.39 5.48 8.04
N LEU A 64 -17.41 5.71 6.73
CA LEU A 64 -16.79 4.82 5.76
C LEU A 64 -15.28 4.70 6.00
N LEU A 65 -14.58 5.82 6.18
CA LEU A 65 -13.14 5.83 6.43
C LEU A 65 -12.79 5.09 7.72
N GLU A 66 -13.55 5.29 8.80
CA GLU A 66 -13.33 4.55 10.06
C GLU A 66 -13.55 3.04 9.86
N LYS A 67 -14.57 2.65 9.09
CA LYS A 67 -14.78 1.23 8.75
C LYS A 67 -13.61 0.66 7.96
N ILE A 68 -13.13 1.35 6.93
CA ILE A 68 -11.99 0.89 6.12
C ILE A 68 -10.72 0.79 6.97
N LYS A 69 -10.45 1.74 7.86
CA LYS A 69 -9.31 1.70 8.79
C LYS A 69 -9.32 0.46 9.70
N SER A 70 -10.50 -0.06 10.03
CA SER A 70 -10.63 -1.26 10.87
C SER A 70 -10.36 -2.57 10.12
N LEU A 71 -10.18 -2.52 8.80
CA LEU A 71 -9.90 -3.68 7.95
C LEU A 71 -8.39 -3.82 7.70
N PRO A 72 -7.95 -4.98 7.19
CA PRO A 72 -6.60 -5.16 6.69
C PRO A 72 -6.25 -4.11 5.64
N LYS A 73 -5.00 -3.63 5.66
CA LYS A 73 -4.54 -2.58 4.74
C LYS A 73 -4.44 -3.12 3.32
N PRO A 74 -5.12 -2.49 2.33
CA PRO A 74 -5.11 -2.99 0.95
C PRO A 74 -3.80 -2.65 0.23
N LEU A 75 -3.51 -3.40 -0.82
CA LEU A 75 -2.39 -3.12 -1.72
C LEU A 75 -2.58 -1.79 -2.45
N ALA A 76 -3.80 -1.49 -2.91
CA ALA A 76 -4.08 -0.28 -3.67
C ALA A 76 -5.36 0.42 -3.21
N GLY A 77 -5.35 1.76 -3.32
CA GLY A 77 -6.51 2.61 -3.12
C GLY A 77 -6.73 3.56 -4.30
N TYR A 78 -7.98 3.67 -4.78
CA TYR A 78 -8.33 4.56 -5.88
C TYR A 78 -9.45 5.50 -5.46
N VAL A 79 -9.29 6.79 -5.75
CA VAL A 79 -10.27 7.82 -5.41
C VAL A 79 -10.74 8.52 -6.67
N PHE A 80 -12.03 8.46 -6.94
CA PHE A 80 -12.65 9.17 -8.05
C PHE A 80 -13.51 10.31 -7.52
N SER A 81 -13.06 11.54 -7.67
CA SER A 81 -13.78 12.73 -7.19
C SER A 81 -13.29 13.99 -7.89
N ARG A 82 -14.16 15.02 -7.93
CA ARG A 82 -13.80 16.40 -8.26
C ARG A 82 -13.64 17.28 -7.01
N ASN A 83 -14.01 16.76 -5.85
CA ASN A 83 -13.88 17.47 -4.58
C ASN A 83 -12.51 17.22 -3.96
N GLN A 84 -11.64 18.24 -3.99
CA GLN A 84 -10.27 18.13 -3.48
C GLN A 84 -10.24 17.81 -1.98
N GLN A 85 -11.12 18.40 -1.17
CA GLN A 85 -11.18 18.12 0.28
C GLN A 85 -11.53 16.64 0.57
N ALA A 86 -12.43 16.05 -0.23
CA ALA A 86 -12.74 14.63 -0.10
C ALA A 86 -11.56 13.74 -0.51
N ILE A 87 -10.85 14.11 -1.58
CA ILE A 87 -9.63 13.41 -2.03
C ILE A 87 -8.59 13.44 -0.92
N ASP A 88 -8.23 14.62 -0.42
CA ASP A 88 -7.21 14.82 0.61
C ASP A 88 -7.57 14.04 1.89
N ARG A 89 -8.84 14.10 2.29
CA ARG A 89 -9.33 13.38 3.45
C ARG A 89 -9.15 11.86 3.32
N VAL A 90 -9.43 11.29 2.14
CA VAL A 90 -9.21 9.85 1.88
C VAL A 90 -7.73 9.51 1.93
N LEU A 91 -6.89 10.25 1.19
CA LEU A 91 -5.46 10.00 1.08
C LEU A 91 -4.73 10.14 2.42
N GLN A 92 -5.12 11.12 3.25
CA GLN A 92 -4.53 11.33 4.58
C GLN A 92 -5.04 10.34 5.63
N SER A 93 -6.27 9.84 5.46
CA SER A 93 -6.91 8.96 6.45
C SER A 93 -6.56 7.49 6.28
N LEU A 94 -6.37 7.02 5.06
CA LEU A 94 -6.20 5.59 4.77
C LEU A 94 -4.74 5.26 4.48
N SER A 95 -4.31 4.08 4.94
CA SER A 95 -3.02 3.49 4.62
C SER A 95 -3.21 2.37 3.60
N PHE A 96 -2.52 2.45 2.48
CA PHE A 96 -2.48 1.45 1.41
C PHE A 96 -1.11 1.47 0.72
N GLY A 97 -0.77 0.43 -0.02
CA GLY A 97 0.55 0.32 -0.65
C GLY A 97 0.82 1.37 -1.71
N GLY A 98 -0.13 1.58 -2.60
CA GLY A 98 -0.07 2.61 -3.65
C GLY A 98 -1.45 2.94 -4.17
N GLY A 99 -1.57 3.92 -5.05
CA GLY A 99 -2.89 4.28 -5.57
C GLY A 99 -2.90 5.41 -6.58
N ALA A 100 -4.11 5.83 -6.94
CA ALA A 100 -4.30 6.92 -7.87
C ALA A 100 -5.58 7.71 -7.59
N VAL A 101 -5.60 8.95 -8.04
CA VAL A 101 -6.78 9.81 -8.06
C VAL A 101 -7.28 9.91 -9.50
N ASN A 102 -8.58 9.64 -9.69
CA ASN A 102 -9.25 9.64 -11.00
C ASN A 102 -8.61 8.73 -12.06
N GLN A 103 -7.91 7.69 -11.59
CA GLN A 103 -7.30 6.64 -12.40
C GLN A 103 -7.24 5.32 -11.63
N THR A 104 -7.04 4.22 -12.34
CA THR A 104 -6.76 2.90 -11.76
C THR A 104 -5.48 2.35 -12.37
N ASN A 105 -4.75 1.51 -11.65
CA ASN A 105 -3.62 0.70 -12.12
C ASN A 105 -2.48 1.41 -12.89
N VAL A 106 -2.64 2.64 -13.36
CA VAL A 106 -1.65 3.35 -14.20
C VAL A 106 -0.33 3.54 -13.46
N PHE A 107 -0.37 3.73 -12.13
CA PHE A 107 0.85 3.89 -11.33
C PHE A 107 1.76 2.64 -11.35
N LEU A 108 1.23 1.47 -11.72
CA LEU A 108 2.00 0.23 -11.89
C LEU A 108 3.01 0.29 -13.05
N TYR A 109 2.81 1.20 -13.99
CA TYR A 109 3.67 1.37 -15.16
C TYR A 109 4.68 2.51 -14.99
N ILE A 110 4.70 3.16 -13.82
CA ILE A 110 5.60 4.29 -13.55
C ILE A 110 6.79 3.77 -12.73
N GLU A 111 7.86 3.42 -13.42
CA GLU A 111 9.07 2.81 -12.81
C GLU A 111 9.77 3.70 -11.76
N SER A 112 9.52 5.00 -11.77
CA SER A 112 10.03 5.94 -10.77
C SER A 112 9.20 6.01 -9.48
N MET A 113 8.08 5.28 -9.40
CA MET A 113 7.24 5.18 -8.21
C MET A 113 7.45 3.84 -7.50
N PRO A 114 7.47 3.82 -6.15
CA PRO A 114 7.55 2.56 -5.42
C PRO A 114 6.28 1.74 -5.63
N TYR A 115 6.44 0.43 -5.81
CA TYR A 115 5.33 -0.51 -5.81
C TYR A 115 5.52 -1.57 -4.72
N GLY A 116 4.55 -1.68 -3.84
CA GLY A 116 4.56 -2.64 -2.75
C GLY A 116 3.39 -2.42 -1.82
N GLY A 117 3.06 -3.44 -1.04
CA GLY A 117 2.01 -3.39 -0.03
C GLY A 117 2.47 -2.78 1.29
N VAL A 118 1.55 -2.68 2.24
CA VAL A 118 1.80 -2.23 3.60
C VAL A 118 1.06 -3.11 4.61
N GLY A 119 1.75 -3.56 5.65
CA GLY A 119 1.18 -4.46 6.66
C GLY A 119 0.76 -5.80 6.04
N THR A 120 -0.54 -6.10 6.05
CA THR A 120 -1.07 -7.37 5.53
C THR A 120 -1.00 -7.50 4.00
N SER A 121 -0.91 -6.40 3.26
CA SER A 121 -0.82 -6.43 1.80
C SER A 121 0.61 -6.56 1.27
N GLY A 122 1.64 -6.47 2.11
CA GLY A 122 3.02 -6.69 1.69
C GLY A 122 4.05 -6.00 2.57
N ILE A 123 5.33 -6.30 2.28
CA ILE A 123 6.50 -5.72 2.96
C ILE A 123 7.50 -5.27 1.90
N GLY A 124 8.04 -4.05 2.06
CA GLY A 124 9.00 -3.47 1.14
C GLY A 124 8.37 -2.97 -0.16
N ASN A 125 9.23 -2.49 -1.03
CA ASN A 125 8.84 -1.94 -2.33
C ASN A 125 9.79 -2.45 -3.40
N TYR A 126 9.32 -2.47 -4.64
CA TYR A 126 10.19 -2.68 -5.79
C TYR A 126 9.90 -1.63 -6.86
N TYR A 127 10.54 -1.70 -7.99
CA TYR A 127 10.70 -0.74 -9.08
C TYR A 127 11.85 0.25 -8.85
N GLY A 128 12.69 0.36 -9.88
CA GLY A 128 13.77 1.32 -9.98
C GLY A 128 14.66 1.40 -8.73
N LYS A 129 14.90 2.61 -8.28
CA LYS A 129 15.71 2.88 -7.09
C LYS A 129 15.13 2.27 -5.81
N TYR A 130 13.81 2.27 -5.65
CA TYR A 130 13.16 1.73 -4.43
C TYR A 130 13.39 0.22 -4.28
N GLY A 131 13.31 -0.53 -5.39
CA GLY A 131 13.63 -1.96 -5.39
C GLY A 131 15.10 -2.21 -5.10
N TYR A 132 16.00 -1.43 -5.70
CA TYR A 132 17.43 -1.51 -5.42
C TYR A 132 17.71 -1.25 -3.93
N ASP A 133 17.20 -0.16 -3.38
CA ASP A 133 17.44 0.22 -1.98
C ASP A 133 16.86 -0.82 -0.98
N SER A 134 15.72 -1.43 -1.31
CA SER A 134 15.10 -2.44 -0.44
C SER A 134 15.83 -3.79 -0.42
N LEU A 135 16.64 -4.09 -1.44
CA LEU A 135 17.38 -5.34 -1.60
C LEU A 135 18.89 -5.18 -1.34
N THR A 136 19.35 -3.97 -1.03
CA THR A 136 20.77 -3.67 -0.79
C THR A 136 20.98 -3.09 0.60
N HIS A 137 22.23 -3.12 1.05
CA HIS A 137 22.66 -2.50 2.29
C HIS A 137 23.66 -1.39 2.00
N ALA A 138 23.36 -0.16 2.45
CA ALA A 138 24.29 0.95 2.36
C ALA A 138 25.37 0.81 3.47
N LYS A 139 26.62 0.64 3.06
CA LYS A 139 27.77 0.57 3.97
C LYS A 139 28.50 1.91 4.02
N SER A 140 28.52 2.54 5.19
CA SER A 140 29.29 3.75 5.42
C SER A 140 30.77 3.43 5.64
N ILE A 141 31.66 4.12 4.94
CA ILE A 141 33.10 4.01 5.11
C ILE A 141 33.68 5.42 5.26
N LEU A 142 34.31 5.67 6.40
CA LEU A 142 35.10 6.88 6.62
C LEU A 142 36.56 6.57 6.25
N ILE A 143 37.12 7.37 5.36
CA ILE A 143 38.56 7.33 5.00
C ILE A 143 39.20 8.58 5.57
N SER A 144 40.09 8.40 6.54
CA SER A 144 40.86 9.49 7.13
C SER A 144 42.33 9.37 6.69
N PRO A 145 43.06 10.47 6.49
CA PRO A 145 44.50 10.44 6.36
C PRO A 145 45.16 9.77 7.58
N PRO A 146 46.24 9.01 7.40
CA PRO A 146 46.85 8.21 8.48
C PRO A 146 47.43 9.05 9.64
N ASP A 147 47.71 10.33 9.40
CA ASP A 147 48.30 11.31 10.32
C ASP A 147 47.25 12.24 10.99
N VAL A 148 45.97 12.02 10.72
CA VAL A 148 44.88 12.77 11.38
C VAL A 148 44.40 12.01 12.61
N ALA A 149 44.76 12.51 13.78
CA ALA A 149 44.21 12.03 15.07
C ALA A 149 43.03 12.90 15.51
N ILE A 150 41.93 12.26 15.87
CA ILE A 150 40.77 12.95 16.49
C ILE A 150 40.93 12.87 18.01
N ASP A 151 41.93 13.61 18.53
CA ASP A 151 42.40 13.48 19.92
C ASP A 151 41.30 13.68 20.97
N HIS A 152 40.28 14.52 20.68
CA HIS A 152 39.18 14.79 21.61
C HIS A 152 38.25 13.60 21.85
N LEU A 153 38.31 12.56 21.02
CA LEU A 153 37.55 11.31 21.22
C LEU A 153 38.28 10.29 22.11
N PHE A 154 39.52 10.56 22.49
CA PHE A 154 40.34 9.64 23.29
C PHE A 154 40.65 10.20 24.72
N PRO A 155 40.77 9.32 25.72
CA PRO A 155 41.12 9.74 27.08
C PRO A 155 42.56 10.37 27.13
N PRO A 156 42.81 11.21 28.15
CA PRO A 156 41.91 11.65 29.18
C PRO A 156 40.90 12.64 28.69
N TYR A 157 39.62 12.56 29.17
CA TYR A 157 38.55 13.46 28.76
C TYR A 157 38.63 14.75 29.56
N THR A 158 39.26 15.75 29.05
CA THR A 158 39.30 17.10 29.61
C THR A 158 38.03 17.89 29.28
N LYS A 159 37.77 18.98 29.95
CA LYS A 159 36.63 19.87 29.66
C LYS A 159 36.68 20.40 28.21
N GLU A 160 37.86 20.71 27.72
CA GLU A 160 38.08 21.21 26.37
C GLU A 160 37.73 20.13 25.33
N LYS A 161 38.13 18.89 25.56
CA LYS A 161 37.79 17.75 24.68
C LYS A 161 36.28 17.48 24.65
N VAL A 162 35.60 17.56 25.79
CA VAL A 162 34.14 17.42 25.87
C VAL A 162 33.46 18.51 25.07
N GLN A 163 33.85 19.78 25.25
CA GLN A 163 33.30 20.89 24.46
C GLN A 163 33.53 20.75 22.95
N ALA A 164 34.70 20.28 22.54
CA ALA A 164 34.99 20.05 21.12
C ALA A 164 34.13 18.91 20.53
N THR A 165 33.77 17.90 21.34
CA THR A 165 32.87 16.83 20.92
C THR A 165 31.42 17.30 20.84
N ASP A 166 30.98 18.12 21.80
CA ASP A 166 29.61 18.65 21.85
C ASP A 166 29.28 19.47 20.59
N GLN A 167 30.25 20.23 20.07
CA GLN A 167 30.09 21.02 18.82
C GLN A 167 29.74 20.16 17.60
N TRP A 168 30.06 18.87 17.59
CA TRP A 168 29.67 17.97 16.49
C TRP A 168 28.21 17.62 16.48
N PHE A 169 27.51 17.82 17.58
CA PHE A 169 26.09 17.47 17.76
C PHE A 169 25.18 18.70 17.92
N GLU A 170 25.75 19.91 17.80
CA GLU A 170 24.97 21.14 17.71
C GLU A 170 24.37 21.24 16.29
N TYR A 171 23.02 21.09 16.19
CA TYR A 171 22.23 21.24 14.97
C TYR A 171 21.61 22.62 14.89
#